data_1fe7a999a3083980dd46906cdb9428c4
#
_entry.id   1fe7a999a3083980dd46906cdb9428c4
#
_cell.length_a   1.000
_cell.length_b   1.000
_cell.length_c   1.000
_cell.angle_alpha   90.00
_cell.angle_beta   90.00
_cell.angle_gamma   90.00
#
_symmetry.space_group_name_H-M   'P 1'
#
loop_
_entity.id
_entity.type
_entity.pdbx_description
1 polymer ?
#
loop_
_entity_poly.entity_id
_entity_poly.type
_entity_poly.pdbx_seq_one_letter_code
_entity_poly.pdbx_strand_id
1 'polypeptide(L)'
;MKSGSYGDILWKELPRPEALPAVLKDRIIEGFSGYLRETDPAKAFDLFNRFRILCALREGPHGVHFMNLLIEQILKDEGLIERDGRWYPGRPVLIIRNDYNLRLFNGDVGFTLPDPKLGNELRVFFPAPDGSMRTFPPLRLPDHETVYAMAVHKSQDRSLSRCFSSCLTGVLRY
;
A
#
# COMPACT_ATOMS: atom_id res chain seq x y z
N MET A 1 -23.72 22.26 -1.70
CA MET A 1 -23.02 21.41 -2.71
C MET A 1 -23.75 20.09 -2.82
N LYS A 2 -24.07 19.63 -4.04
CA LYS A 2 -24.88 18.42 -4.25
C LYS A 2 -24.06 17.16 -3.96
N SER A 3 -24.48 16.34 -3.00
CA SER A 3 -24.00 14.98 -2.85
C SER A 3 -24.57 14.12 -4.00
N GLY A 4 -23.78 13.85 -5.01
CA GLY A 4 -24.15 12.92 -6.07
C GLY A 4 -23.73 11.51 -5.66
N SER A 5 -24.68 10.62 -5.51
CA SER A 5 -24.43 9.18 -5.35
C SER A 5 -24.55 8.53 -6.73
N TYR A 6 -23.40 8.15 -7.30
CA TYR A 6 -23.36 7.13 -8.35
C TYR A 6 -23.20 5.80 -7.61
N GLY A 7 -23.87 4.72 -8.02
CA GLY A 7 -24.04 3.49 -7.24
C GLY A 7 -22.79 2.87 -6.58
N ASP A 8 -21.61 3.30 -6.97
CA ASP A 8 -20.28 2.83 -6.53
C ASP A 8 -19.32 3.97 -6.11
N ILE A 9 -19.77 5.24 -6.17
CA ILE A 9 -18.97 6.42 -5.80
C ILE A 9 -19.62 7.14 -4.60
N LEU A 10 -18.87 7.30 -3.52
CA LEU A 10 -19.28 8.06 -2.36
C LEU A 10 -18.41 9.32 -2.23
N TRP A 11 -19.02 10.49 -2.40
CA TRP A 11 -18.36 11.77 -2.19
C TRP A 11 -18.51 12.22 -0.73
N LYS A 12 -17.40 12.54 -0.08
CA LYS A 12 -17.35 13.15 1.25
C LYS A 12 -16.51 14.41 1.21
N GLU A 13 -16.83 15.36 2.06
CA GLU A 13 -15.96 16.49 2.30
C GLU A 13 -14.62 16.02 2.87
N LEU A 14 -13.54 16.68 2.44
CA LEU A 14 -12.21 16.38 2.92
C LEU A 14 -12.11 16.74 4.41
N PRO A 15 -11.86 15.78 5.31
CA PRO A 15 -11.71 16.10 6.72
C PRO A 15 -10.44 16.93 6.97
N ARG A 16 -10.43 17.68 8.06
CA ARG A 16 -9.21 18.35 8.52
C ARG A 16 -8.15 17.28 8.83
N PRO A 17 -6.85 17.60 8.71
CA PRO A 17 -5.76 16.65 8.94
C PRO A 17 -5.86 15.93 10.28
N GLU A 18 -6.28 16.63 11.34
CA GLU A 18 -6.41 16.11 12.70
C GLU A 18 -7.53 15.06 12.81
N ALA A 19 -8.53 15.13 11.96
CA ALA A 19 -9.66 14.19 11.95
C ALA A 19 -9.42 12.97 11.04
N LEU A 20 -8.40 13.00 10.18
CA LEU A 20 -8.08 11.91 9.25
C LEU A 20 -7.93 10.54 9.93
N PRO A 21 -7.21 10.42 11.08
CA PRO A 21 -7.06 9.12 11.74
C PRO A 21 -8.41 8.50 12.08
N ALA A 22 -9.30 9.26 12.69
CA ALA A 22 -10.62 8.76 13.10
C ALA A 22 -11.51 8.42 11.90
N VAL A 23 -11.47 9.22 10.83
CA VAL A 23 -12.30 9.02 9.64
C VAL A 23 -11.85 7.82 8.79
N LEU A 24 -10.54 7.57 8.75
CA LEU A 24 -9.95 6.56 7.87
C LEU A 24 -9.70 5.22 8.56
N LYS A 25 -9.68 5.17 9.90
CA LYS A 25 -9.31 4.01 10.70
C LYS A 25 -10.00 2.73 10.23
N ASP A 26 -11.32 2.69 10.23
CA ASP A 26 -12.10 1.49 9.91
C ASP A 26 -11.83 1.02 8.47
N ARG A 27 -11.70 1.96 7.53
CA ARG A 27 -11.42 1.65 6.13
C ARG A 27 -10.01 1.11 5.92
N ILE A 28 -9.03 1.64 6.66
CA ILE A 28 -7.65 1.16 6.63
C ILE A 28 -7.58 -0.26 7.19
N ILE A 29 -8.23 -0.52 8.32
CA ILE A 29 -8.27 -1.85 8.93
C ILE A 29 -8.96 -2.84 8.00
N GLU A 30 -10.16 -2.51 7.50
CA GLU A 30 -10.91 -3.35 6.55
C GLU A 30 -10.10 -3.66 5.29
N GLY A 31 -9.43 -2.64 4.73
CA GLY A 31 -8.70 -2.75 3.47
C GLY A 31 -7.40 -3.53 3.57
N PHE A 32 -6.68 -3.42 4.68
CA PHE A 32 -5.34 -4.00 4.80
C PHE A 32 -5.24 -5.22 5.71
N SER A 33 -6.20 -5.47 6.61
CA SER A 33 -6.11 -6.61 7.55
C SER A 33 -6.05 -7.97 6.85
N GLY A 34 -6.70 -8.13 5.71
CA GLY A 34 -6.73 -9.39 4.98
C GLY A 34 -5.34 -9.84 4.53
N TYR A 35 -4.59 -8.96 3.87
CA TYR A 35 -3.27 -9.31 3.38
C TYR A 35 -2.22 -9.38 4.51
N LEU A 36 -2.38 -8.58 5.58
CA LEU A 36 -1.44 -8.57 6.71
C LEU A 36 -1.49 -9.88 7.53
N ARG A 37 -2.58 -10.62 7.45
CA ARG A 37 -2.75 -11.93 8.11
C ARG A 37 -2.42 -13.11 7.20
N GLU A 38 -2.22 -12.86 5.91
CA GLU A 38 -1.92 -13.91 4.94
C GLU A 38 -0.42 -14.22 4.95
N THR A 39 -0.08 -15.50 4.92
CA THR A 39 1.30 -15.98 4.92
C THR A 39 1.80 -16.44 3.55
N ASP A 40 0.86 -16.76 2.64
CA ASP A 40 1.19 -17.07 1.25
C ASP A 40 1.44 -15.78 0.46
N PRO A 41 2.66 -15.58 -0.10
CA PRO A 41 2.99 -14.32 -0.75
C PRO A 41 2.12 -13.99 -1.97
N ALA A 42 1.68 -15.00 -2.75
CA ALA A 42 0.86 -14.73 -3.93
C ALA A 42 -0.55 -14.30 -3.52
N LYS A 43 -1.15 -14.99 -2.55
CA LYS A 43 -2.47 -14.61 -2.02
C LYS A 43 -2.44 -13.26 -1.32
N ALA A 44 -1.39 -12.98 -0.53
CA ALA A 44 -1.22 -11.69 0.11
C ALA A 44 -1.15 -10.56 -0.92
N PHE A 45 -0.44 -10.77 -2.04
CA PHE A 45 -0.36 -9.82 -3.13
C PHE A 45 -1.73 -9.56 -3.79
N ASP A 46 -2.51 -10.61 -4.03
CA ASP A 46 -3.86 -10.50 -4.58
C ASP A 46 -4.79 -9.71 -3.63
N LEU A 47 -4.72 -10.00 -2.32
CA LEU A 47 -5.49 -9.28 -1.32
C LEU A 47 -5.07 -7.81 -1.23
N PHE A 48 -3.77 -7.53 -1.23
CA PHE A 48 -3.23 -6.16 -1.22
C PHE A 48 -3.71 -5.34 -2.42
N ASN A 49 -3.82 -5.96 -3.61
CA ASN A 49 -4.29 -5.29 -4.81
C ASN A 49 -5.79 -4.98 -4.83
N ARG A 50 -6.57 -5.55 -3.90
CA ARG A 50 -8.02 -5.27 -3.81
C ARG A 50 -8.34 -3.93 -3.18
N PHE A 51 -7.40 -3.36 -2.44
CA PHE A 51 -7.58 -2.07 -1.76
C PHE A 51 -6.38 -1.16 -1.97
N ARG A 52 -6.62 0.10 -2.30
CA ARG A 52 -5.57 1.08 -2.49
C ARG A 52 -6.04 2.48 -2.08
N ILE A 53 -5.19 3.21 -1.38
CA ILE A 53 -5.41 4.63 -1.11
C ILE A 53 -4.66 5.45 -2.14
N LEU A 54 -5.38 6.33 -2.84
CA LEU A 54 -4.80 7.21 -3.85
C LEU A 54 -4.83 8.66 -3.38
N CYS A 55 -3.70 9.35 -3.51
CA CYS A 55 -3.56 10.76 -3.15
C CYS A 55 -3.33 11.60 -4.41
N ALA A 56 -3.95 12.77 -4.48
CA ALA A 56 -3.71 13.74 -5.56
C ALA A 56 -2.34 14.42 -5.40
N LEU A 57 -1.86 14.57 -4.16
CA LEU A 57 -0.62 15.28 -3.81
C LEU A 57 0.44 14.30 -3.29
N ARG A 58 1.70 14.63 -3.49
CA ARG A 58 2.82 13.89 -2.87
C ARG A 58 3.12 14.40 -1.47
N GLU A 59 3.10 15.71 -1.30
CA GLU A 59 3.49 16.43 -0.08
C GLU A 59 2.28 17.07 0.61
N GLY A 60 2.48 17.46 1.86
CA GLY A 60 1.46 18.11 2.69
C GLY A 60 0.60 17.13 3.48
N PRO A 61 -0.36 17.64 4.27
CA PRO A 61 -1.12 16.85 5.26
C PRO A 61 -2.09 15.84 4.65
N HIS A 62 -2.30 15.89 3.34
CA HIS A 62 -3.11 14.94 2.57
C HIS A 62 -2.28 14.27 1.46
N GLY A 63 -0.95 14.44 1.51
CA GLY A 63 -0.03 13.88 0.53
C GLY A 63 0.33 12.43 0.82
N VAL A 64 0.92 11.76 -0.19
CA VAL A 64 1.32 10.35 -0.13
C VAL A 64 2.20 10.06 1.08
N HIS A 65 3.18 10.93 1.34
CA HIS A 65 4.13 10.70 2.44
C HIS A 65 3.42 10.69 3.79
N PHE A 66 2.61 11.71 4.07
CA PHE A 66 1.84 11.79 5.31
C PHE A 66 0.85 10.63 5.44
N MET A 67 0.15 10.27 4.36
CA MET A 67 -0.82 9.18 4.38
C MET A 67 -0.18 7.82 4.66
N ASN A 68 1.00 7.54 4.12
CA ASN A 68 1.71 6.30 4.43
C ASN A 68 2.09 6.22 5.92
N LEU A 69 2.59 7.32 6.51
CA LEU A 69 2.90 7.38 7.95
C LEU A 69 1.64 7.20 8.81
N LEU A 70 0.54 7.86 8.44
CA LEU A 70 -0.74 7.73 9.14
C LEU A 70 -1.27 6.29 9.10
N ILE A 71 -1.22 5.64 7.95
CA ILE A 71 -1.66 4.25 7.80
C ILE A 71 -0.80 3.32 8.64
N GLU A 72 0.52 3.46 8.59
CA GLU A 72 1.44 2.68 9.44
C GLU A 72 1.13 2.85 10.92
N GLN A 73 0.85 4.09 11.35
CA GLN A 73 0.50 4.35 12.75
C GLN A 73 -0.80 3.68 13.16
N ILE A 74 -1.85 3.81 12.34
CA ILE A 74 -3.16 3.16 12.60
C ILE A 74 -3.00 1.64 12.67
N LEU A 75 -2.28 1.03 11.72
CA LEU A 75 -2.08 -0.41 11.69
C LEU A 75 -1.26 -0.92 12.88
N LYS A 76 -0.30 -0.13 13.35
CA LYS A 76 0.49 -0.41 14.55
C LYS A 76 -0.38 -0.32 15.81
N ASP A 77 -1.17 0.74 15.97
CA ASP A 77 -2.04 0.97 17.13
C ASP A 77 -3.10 -0.13 17.26
N GLU A 78 -3.52 -0.72 16.14
CA GLU A 78 -4.44 -1.86 16.09
C GLU A 78 -3.75 -3.24 16.21
N GLY A 79 -2.43 -3.26 16.40
CA GLY A 79 -1.66 -4.50 16.53
C GLY A 79 -1.61 -5.34 15.25
N LEU A 80 -1.88 -4.74 14.08
CA LEU A 80 -1.84 -5.44 12.79
C LEU A 80 -0.43 -5.51 12.20
N ILE A 81 0.44 -4.61 12.62
CA ILE A 81 1.87 -4.61 12.27
C ILE A 81 2.74 -4.37 13.52
N GLU A 82 3.87 -5.05 13.59
CA GLU A 82 4.92 -4.82 14.59
C GLU A 82 6.03 -4.00 13.93
N ARG A 83 6.00 -2.68 14.11
CA ARG A 83 6.99 -1.78 13.53
C ARG A 83 8.06 -1.42 14.54
N ASP A 84 9.09 -2.26 14.67
CA ASP A 84 10.27 -2.00 15.51
C ASP A 84 11.49 -1.49 14.73
N GLY A 85 11.27 -1.07 13.46
CA GLY A 85 12.31 -0.57 12.59
C GLY A 85 11.81 -0.18 11.21
N ARG A 86 12.77 -0.07 10.28
CA ARG A 86 12.46 0.22 8.87
C ARG A 86 11.76 -0.96 8.17
N TRP A 87 12.13 -2.20 8.55
CA TRP A 87 11.63 -3.42 7.93
C TRP A 87 10.79 -4.20 8.94
N TYR A 88 9.58 -4.54 8.54
CA TYR A 88 8.62 -5.31 9.33
C TYR A 88 7.76 -6.20 8.42
N PRO A 89 7.20 -7.32 8.89
CA PRO A 89 6.30 -8.16 8.13
C PRO A 89 5.07 -7.37 7.63
N GLY A 90 4.69 -7.58 6.38
CA GLY A 90 3.57 -6.88 5.77
C GLY A 90 3.88 -5.48 5.22
N ARG A 91 5.11 -4.95 5.34
CA ARG A 91 5.44 -3.64 4.77
C ARG A 91 5.37 -3.68 3.24
N PRO A 92 4.48 -2.91 2.59
CA PRO A 92 4.45 -2.80 1.14
C PRO A 92 5.54 -1.82 0.67
N VAL A 93 6.20 -2.19 -0.42
CA VAL A 93 7.36 -1.48 -0.97
C VAL A 93 7.12 -1.16 -2.43
N LEU A 94 7.34 0.09 -2.81
CA LEU A 94 7.35 0.56 -4.20
C LEU A 94 8.78 0.86 -4.62
N ILE A 95 9.25 0.25 -5.70
CA ILE A 95 10.53 0.60 -6.33
C ILE A 95 10.38 1.94 -7.03
N ILE A 96 11.29 2.88 -6.74
CA ILE A 96 11.31 4.23 -7.33
C ILE A 96 12.48 4.47 -8.28
N ARG A 97 13.41 3.51 -8.37
CA ARG A 97 14.54 3.55 -9.29
C ARG A 97 14.78 2.18 -9.92
N ASN A 98 15.02 2.15 -11.23
CA ASN A 98 15.30 0.92 -11.95
C ASN A 98 16.63 0.29 -11.49
N ASP A 99 16.60 -1.04 -11.29
CA ASP A 99 17.79 -1.88 -11.16
C ASP A 99 17.72 -3.03 -12.19
N TYR A 100 18.50 -2.90 -13.24
CA TYR A 100 18.52 -3.87 -14.34
C TYR A 100 19.14 -5.23 -13.93
N ASN A 101 20.06 -5.23 -12.96
CA ASN A 101 20.69 -6.46 -12.46
C ASN A 101 19.68 -7.30 -11.66
N LEU A 102 18.87 -6.65 -10.83
CA LEU A 102 17.81 -7.28 -10.07
C LEU A 102 16.54 -7.43 -10.90
N ARG A 103 16.45 -6.83 -12.09
CA ARG A 103 15.22 -6.73 -12.90
C ARG A 103 14.04 -6.20 -12.08
N LEU A 104 14.32 -5.17 -11.29
CA LEU A 104 13.32 -4.40 -10.56
C LEU A 104 13.21 -3.02 -11.20
N PHE A 105 11.99 -2.61 -11.49
CA PHE A 105 11.72 -1.38 -12.22
C PHE A 105 10.91 -0.39 -11.40
N ASN A 106 11.06 0.88 -11.71
CA ASN A 106 10.23 1.93 -11.12
C ASN A 106 8.74 1.58 -11.30
N GLY A 107 8.01 1.58 -10.20
CA GLY A 107 6.62 1.16 -10.18
C GLY A 107 6.40 -0.28 -9.68
N ASP A 108 7.43 -1.14 -9.61
CA ASP A 108 7.27 -2.48 -9.06
C ASP A 108 6.87 -2.42 -7.60
N VAL A 109 5.82 -3.16 -7.25
CA VAL A 109 5.31 -3.27 -5.88
C VAL A 109 5.57 -4.67 -5.37
N GLY A 110 6.13 -4.74 -4.18
CA GLY A 110 6.33 -5.96 -3.40
C GLY A 110 5.96 -5.72 -1.95
N PHE A 111 6.15 -6.72 -1.10
CA PHE A 111 5.98 -6.58 0.34
C PHE A 111 6.84 -7.57 1.10
N THR A 112 7.11 -7.23 2.35
CA THR A 112 7.95 -8.05 3.22
C THR A 112 7.14 -9.12 3.91
N LEU A 113 7.65 -10.37 3.87
CA LEU A 113 7.17 -11.48 4.69
C LEU A 113 8.35 -12.31 5.19
N PRO A 114 8.19 -13.04 6.32
CA PRO A 114 9.11 -14.09 6.70
C PRO A 114 9.13 -15.19 5.63
N ASP A 115 10.32 -15.65 5.23
CA ASP A 115 10.46 -16.74 4.28
C ASP A 115 10.74 -18.06 5.04
N PRO A 116 9.79 -19.00 5.08
CA PRO A 116 9.97 -20.27 5.79
C PRO A 116 11.14 -21.10 5.23
N LYS A 117 11.47 -20.94 3.95
CA LYS A 117 12.59 -21.65 3.30
C LYS A 117 13.95 -21.15 3.77
N LEU A 118 14.00 -19.98 4.37
CA LEU A 118 15.22 -19.33 4.84
C LEU A 118 15.16 -19.05 6.36
N GLY A 119 14.56 -19.97 7.12
CA GLY A 119 14.50 -19.86 8.58
C GLY A 119 13.67 -18.68 9.09
N ASN A 120 12.65 -18.28 8.36
CA ASN A 120 11.82 -17.12 8.63
C ASN A 120 12.56 -15.76 8.56
N GLU A 121 13.69 -15.70 7.83
CA GLU A 121 14.30 -14.42 7.52
C GLU A 121 13.32 -13.53 6.75
N LEU A 122 13.31 -12.24 7.08
CA LEU A 122 12.48 -11.26 6.40
C LEU A 122 12.96 -11.06 4.95
N ARG A 123 12.09 -11.29 3.99
CA ARG A 123 12.33 -11.13 2.56
C ARG A 123 11.29 -10.19 1.94
N VAL A 124 11.66 -9.55 0.83
CA VAL A 124 10.71 -8.78 0.02
C VAL A 124 10.33 -9.60 -1.19
N PHE A 125 9.04 -9.84 -1.35
CA PHE A 125 8.44 -10.62 -2.41
C PHE A 125 7.89 -9.69 -3.49
N PHE A 126 8.24 -9.95 -4.74
CA PHE A 126 7.73 -9.26 -5.93
C PHE A 126 7.10 -10.27 -6.89
N PRO A 127 5.95 -9.99 -7.48
CA PRO A 127 5.36 -10.85 -8.50
C PRO A 127 6.25 -10.88 -9.75
N ALA A 128 6.38 -12.05 -10.35
CA ALA A 128 7.02 -12.23 -11.64
C ALA A 128 5.94 -12.39 -12.75
N PRO A 129 6.28 -12.12 -14.03
CA PRO A 129 5.33 -12.23 -15.13
C PRO A 129 4.77 -13.63 -15.35
N ASP A 130 5.48 -14.67 -14.91
CA ASP A 130 5.07 -16.08 -14.98
C ASP A 130 4.15 -16.50 -13.82
N GLY A 131 3.75 -15.56 -12.95
CA GLY A 131 2.92 -15.82 -11.78
C GLY A 131 3.70 -16.30 -10.55
N SER A 132 5.01 -16.51 -10.65
CA SER A 132 5.85 -16.84 -9.50
C SER A 132 6.16 -15.62 -8.65
N MET A 133 6.74 -15.84 -7.45
CA MET A 133 7.20 -14.75 -6.58
C MET A 133 8.73 -14.76 -6.53
N ARG A 134 9.34 -13.62 -6.87
CA ARG A 134 10.78 -13.38 -6.71
C ARG A 134 11.04 -12.81 -5.33
N THR A 135 12.10 -13.24 -4.69
CA THR A 135 12.45 -12.81 -3.32
C THR A 135 13.81 -12.15 -3.26
N PHE A 136 13.89 -11.08 -2.46
CA PHE A 136 15.12 -10.32 -2.27
C PHE A 136 15.35 -10.01 -0.78
N PRO A 137 16.61 -10.02 -0.32
CA PRO A 137 16.93 -9.44 0.98
C PRO A 137 16.55 -7.96 1.00
N PRO A 138 15.94 -7.45 2.07
CA PRO A 138 15.54 -6.03 2.16
C PRO A 138 16.66 -5.03 1.89
N LEU A 139 17.86 -5.36 2.34
CA LEU A 139 19.05 -4.50 2.19
C LEU A 139 19.61 -4.45 0.76
N ARG A 140 19.17 -5.33 -0.13
CA ARG A 140 19.61 -5.36 -1.54
C ARG A 140 18.67 -4.63 -2.49
N LEU A 141 17.55 -4.10 -1.99
CA LEU A 141 16.63 -3.36 -2.85
C LEU A 141 17.22 -2.03 -3.29
N PRO A 142 16.95 -1.61 -4.53
CA PRO A 142 17.24 -0.24 -4.99
C PRO A 142 16.40 0.77 -4.22
N ASP A 143 16.46 2.05 -4.62
CA ASP A 143 15.67 3.10 -4.00
C ASP A 143 14.17 2.74 -4.01
N HIS A 144 13.56 2.81 -2.84
CA HIS A 144 12.19 2.38 -2.61
C HIS A 144 11.50 3.17 -1.51
N GLU A 145 10.18 3.19 -1.54
CA GLU A 145 9.33 3.83 -0.52
C GLU A 145 8.22 2.89 -0.03
N THR A 146 7.65 3.16 1.15
CA THR A 146 6.44 2.46 1.63
C THR A 146 5.24 2.87 0.79
N VAL A 147 4.32 1.93 0.46
CA VAL A 147 3.25 2.18 -0.51
C VAL A 147 1.88 1.63 -0.09
N TYR A 148 1.42 1.94 1.10
CA TYR A 148 -0.01 1.80 1.46
C TYR A 148 -0.88 2.80 0.67
N ALA A 149 -0.36 4.00 0.49
CA ALA A 149 -0.94 5.05 -0.35
C ALA A 149 0.01 5.43 -1.48
N MET A 150 -0.51 5.81 -2.65
CA MET A 150 0.26 6.23 -3.81
C MET A 150 -0.37 7.43 -4.53
N ALA A 151 0.42 8.13 -5.35
CA ALA A 151 -0.11 9.21 -6.18
C ALA A 151 -0.96 8.65 -7.34
N VAL A 152 -2.06 9.33 -7.67
CA VAL A 152 -2.96 8.95 -8.78
C VAL A 152 -2.20 8.73 -10.08
N HIS A 153 -1.23 9.57 -10.41
CA HIS A 153 -0.43 9.42 -11.64
C HIS A 153 0.38 8.11 -11.72
N LYS A 154 0.77 7.53 -10.58
CA LYS A 154 1.47 6.24 -10.54
C LYS A 154 0.53 5.03 -10.58
N SER A 155 -0.78 5.23 -10.40
CA SER A 155 -1.78 4.16 -10.42
C SER A 155 -2.25 3.82 -11.84
N GLN A 156 -2.05 4.71 -12.81
CA GLN A 156 -2.54 4.54 -14.18
C GLN A 156 -1.80 3.48 -15.00
N ASP A 157 -0.57 3.12 -14.60
CA ASP A 157 0.27 2.14 -15.30
C ASP A 157 -0.06 0.67 -14.99
N ARG A 158 -1.07 0.40 -14.14
CA ARG A 158 -1.46 -0.96 -13.75
C ARG A 158 -2.97 -1.12 -13.81
N SER A 159 -3.44 -2.23 -14.39
CA SER A 159 -4.85 -2.66 -14.31
C SER A 159 -5.21 -2.99 -12.87
N LEU A 160 -5.67 -2.00 -12.13
CA LEU A 160 -6.15 -2.14 -10.77
C LEU A 160 -7.61 -2.58 -10.85
N SER A 161 -7.90 -3.82 -10.46
CA SER A 161 -9.26 -4.38 -10.48
C SER A 161 -10.21 -3.73 -9.47
N ARG A 162 -9.69 -3.01 -8.46
CA ARG A 162 -10.46 -2.16 -7.52
C ARG A 162 -9.55 -1.10 -6.91
N CYS A 163 -9.71 0.14 -7.33
CA CYS A 163 -9.10 1.28 -6.64
C CYS A 163 -10.09 1.92 -5.67
N PHE A 164 -9.71 2.01 -4.40
CA PHE A 164 -10.25 3.06 -3.55
C PHE A 164 -9.44 4.33 -3.82
N SER A 165 -9.97 5.19 -4.67
CA SER A 165 -9.41 6.52 -4.83
C SER A 165 -9.91 7.40 -3.69
N SER A 166 -9.15 7.54 -2.60
CA SER A 166 -9.27 8.75 -1.82
C SER A 166 -8.46 9.83 -2.52
N CYS A 167 -8.96 10.27 -3.68
CA CYS A 167 -8.57 11.55 -4.20
C CYS A 167 -9.06 12.58 -3.17
N LEU A 168 -8.15 13.22 -2.45
CA LEU A 168 -8.46 14.19 -1.41
C LEU A 168 -8.91 15.56 -1.99
N THR A 169 -9.62 15.53 -3.09
CA THR A 169 -10.65 16.48 -3.51
C THR A 169 -12.01 15.78 -3.67
N GLY A 170 -12.10 14.51 -3.28
CA GLY A 170 -13.28 13.66 -3.30
C GLY A 170 -12.86 12.18 -3.22
N VAL A 171 -13.56 11.37 -2.44
CA VAL A 171 -13.31 9.92 -2.35
C VAL A 171 -14.00 9.24 -3.52
N LEU A 172 -13.24 8.65 -4.44
CA LEU A 172 -13.77 7.83 -5.52
C LEU A 172 -13.63 6.34 -5.16
N ARG A 173 -14.71 5.59 -5.23
CA ARG A 173 -14.76 4.14 -5.14
C ARG A 173 -15.06 3.58 -6.54
N TYR A 174 -14.22 2.70 -7.06
CA TYR A 174 -14.52 1.85 -8.19
C TYR A 174 -14.78 0.43 -7.74
#